data_894862c0aeb29c49992054821e712cdd
#
_entry.id   894862c0aeb29c49992054821e712cdd
#
_cell.length_a   1.000
_cell.length_b   1.000
_cell.length_c   1.000
_cell.angle_alpha   90.00
_cell.angle_beta   90.00
_cell.angle_gamma   90.00
#
_symmetry.space_group_name_H-M   'P 1'
#
loop_
_entity.id
_entity.type
_entity.pdbx_description
1 polymer ?
#
loop_
_entity_poly.entity_id
_entity_poly.type
_entity_poly.pdbx_seq_one_letter_code
_entity_poly.pdbx_strand_id
1 'polypeptide(L)'
;FVDKFEIGGMGLEMASQLKPSLKQFQEGLTQMIKARDIYKIPVGFGTAIPYCLDKRLITEEMFANCGVGVTFAAINPNGDFRICNQSEIVYGNVLKEPIEKIWNKKELDEFRDLRWTTNPCSDCELVTECSGGCKVDLSCSSSYCIDYHIRENLNKSVDKQEITKLWKKREE
;
A
#
# COMPACT_ATOMS: atom_id res chain seq x y z
N PHE A 1 -6.35 -7.95 -12.02
CA PHE A 1 -5.68 -7.48 -10.78
C PHE A 1 -5.97 -8.46 -9.66
N VAL A 2 -5.02 -8.57 -8.73
CA VAL A 2 -5.14 -9.30 -7.46
C VAL A 2 -4.85 -8.32 -6.35
N ASP A 3 -5.65 -8.34 -5.29
CA ASP A 3 -5.42 -7.49 -4.11
C ASP A 3 -4.81 -8.32 -2.98
N LYS A 4 -3.85 -7.72 -2.29
CA LYS A 4 -3.41 -8.22 -1.01
C LYS A 4 -4.53 -7.99 0.01
N PHE A 5 -4.76 -8.94 0.90
CA PHE A 5 -5.70 -8.74 2.00
C PHE A 5 -5.30 -7.52 2.84
N GLU A 6 -6.21 -6.56 2.94
CA GLU A 6 -6.04 -5.37 3.76
C GLU A 6 -6.99 -5.43 4.97
N ILE A 7 -6.47 -5.02 6.13
CA ILE A 7 -7.21 -5.10 7.39
C ILE A 7 -8.11 -3.87 7.53
N GLY A 8 -9.35 -3.99 7.06
CA GLY A 8 -10.34 -2.92 7.11
C GLY A 8 -11.77 -3.44 6.94
N GLY A 9 -12.77 -2.70 7.40
CA GLY A 9 -14.17 -3.10 7.34
C GLY A 9 -14.41 -4.48 7.94
N MET A 10 -15.15 -5.34 7.25
CA MET A 10 -15.37 -6.75 7.66
C MET A 10 -14.08 -7.56 7.77
N GLY A 11 -13.03 -7.17 7.01
CA GLY A 11 -11.72 -7.80 7.10
C GLY A 11 -11.04 -7.61 8.46
N LEU A 12 -11.39 -6.58 9.23
CA LEU A 12 -10.86 -6.38 10.57
C LEU A 12 -11.30 -7.51 11.52
N GLU A 13 -12.57 -7.87 11.51
CA GLU A 13 -13.14 -8.94 12.34
C GLU A 13 -12.56 -10.31 11.98
N MET A 14 -12.28 -10.52 10.69
CA MET A 14 -11.80 -11.79 10.14
C MET A 14 -10.27 -11.84 9.99
N ALA A 15 -9.55 -10.83 10.43
CA ALA A 15 -8.10 -10.68 10.18
C ALA A 15 -7.29 -11.89 10.68
N SER A 16 -7.66 -12.47 11.83
CA SER A 16 -6.98 -13.65 12.37
C SER A 16 -7.07 -14.90 11.49
N GLN A 17 -8.09 -14.99 10.65
CA GLN A 17 -8.35 -16.14 9.78
C GLN A 17 -7.90 -15.87 8.32
N LEU A 18 -8.06 -14.62 7.86
CA LEU A 18 -7.88 -14.27 6.44
C LEU A 18 -6.51 -13.65 6.13
N LYS A 19 -5.83 -13.10 7.15
CA LYS A 19 -4.52 -12.46 6.95
C LYS A 19 -3.48 -13.51 6.52
N PRO A 20 -2.92 -13.43 5.31
CA PRO A 20 -1.91 -14.37 4.87
C PRO A 20 -0.59 -14.15 5.61
N SER A 21 0.13 -15.22 5.88
CA SER A 21 1.56 -15.13 6.26
C SER A 21 2.39 -14.60 5.09
N LEU A 22 3.60 -14.10 5.38
CA LEU A 22 4.54 -13.67 4.32
C LEU A 22 4.82 -14.80 3.32
N LYS A 23 4.96 -16.04 3.81
CA LYS A 23 5.15 -17.22 2.95
C LYS A 23 3.96 -17.44 1.99
N GLN A 24 2.73 -17.37 2.50
CA GLN A 24 1.54 -17.51 1.66
C GLN A 24 1.43 -16.38 0.63
N PHE A 25 1.78 -15.14 0.99
CA PHE A 25 1.87 -14.04 0.05
C PHE A 25 2.88 -14.34 -1.08
N GLN A 26 4.10 -14.80 -0.72
CA GLN A 26 5.14 -15.16 -1.69
C GLN A 26 4.78 -16.36 -2.57
N GLU A 27 4.05 -17.33 -2.05
CA GLU A 27 3.47 -18.45 -2.81
C GLU A 27 2.39 -17.94 -3.79
N GLY A 28 1.50 -17.05 -3.34
CA GLY A 28 0.51 -16.38 -4.19
C GLY A 28 1.16 -15.62 -5.34
N LEU A 29 2.19 -14.83 -5.06
CA LEU A 29 2.97 -14.13 -6.09
C LEU A 29 3.56 -15.12 -7.11
N THR A 30 4.06 -16.28 -6.68
CA THR A 30 4.54 -17.32 -7.58
C THR A 30 3.44 -17.82 -8.52
N GLN A 31 2.21 -18.02 -8.01
CA GLN A 31 1.09 -18.46 -8.84
C GLN A 31 0.64 -17.36 -9.82
N MET A 32 0.66 -16.10 -9.41
CA MET A 32 0.36 -14.96 -10.29
C MET A 32 1.34 -14.89 -11.47
N ILE A 33 2.65 -15.00 -11.20
CA ILE A 33 3.69 -15.00 -12.24
C ILE A 33 3.49 -16.18 -13.20
N LYS A 34 3.26 -17.39 -12.68
CA LYS A 34 2.97 -18.57 -13.51
C LYS A 34 1.73 -18.38 -14.36
N ALA A 35 0.64 -17.85 -13.81
CA ALA A 35 -0.58 -17.60 -14.57
C ALA A 35 -0.34 -16.59 -15.71
N ARG A 36 0.39 -15.49 -15.43
CA ARG A 36 0.79 -14.51 -16.44
C ARG A 36 1.54 -15.20 -17.59
N ASP A 37 2.53 -16.02 -17.25
CA ASP A 37 3.42 -16.64 -18.24
C ASP A 37 2.74 -17.74 -19.06
N ILE A 38 1.84 -18.51 -18.44
CA ILE A 38 1.09 -19.58 -19.13
C ILE A 38 0.01 -18.99 -20.02
N TYR A 39 -0.82 -18.10 -19.49
CA TYR A 39 -2.01 -17.60 -20.19
C TYR A 39 -1.74 -16.31 -20.99
N LYS A 40 -0.53 -15.74 -20.88
CA LYS A 40 -0.14 -14.49 -21.57
C LYS A 40 -1.09 -13.32 -21.29
N ILE A 41 -1.57 -13.24 -20.05
CA ILE A 41 -2.43 -12.17 -19.58
C ILE A 41 -1.65 -11.21 -18.69
N PRO A 42 -1.91 -9.89 -18.73
CA PRO A 42 -1.31 -8.96 -17.78
C PRO A 42 -1.83 -9.26 -16.36
N VAL A 43 -0.91 -9.34 -15.40
CA VAL A 43 -1.22 -9.55 -13.98
C VAL A 43 -0.51 -8.48 -13.15
N GLY A 44 -1.18 -7.96 -12.14
CA GLY A 44 -0.62 -6.96 -11.23
C GLY A 44 -1.46 -6.82 -9.97
N PHE A 45 -0.97 -6.04 -9.03
CA PHE A 45 -1.69 -5.72 -7.79
C PHE A 45 -2.56 -4.47 -7.97
N GLY A 46 -3.76 -4.49 -7.40
CA GLY A 46 -4.64 -3.33 -7.28
C GLY A 46 -4.41 -2.51 -6.00
N THR A 47 -3.71 -3.10 -5.01
CA THR A 47 -3.30 -2.44 -3.78
C THR A 47 -1.79 -2.26 -3.73
N ALA A 48 -1.33 -1.25 -2.98
CA ALA A 48 0.09 -0.99 -2.81
C ALA A 48 0.77 -2.11 -2.02
N ILE A 49 1.89 -2.60 -2.55
CA ILE A 49 2.67 -3.69 -1.96
C ILE A 49 4.09 -3.19 -1.67
N PRO A 50 4.58 -3.34 -0.43
CA PRO A 50 5.97 -3.00 -0.11
C PRO A 50 6.97 -3.85 -0.90
N TYR A 51 7.92 -3.22 -1.57
CA TYR A 51 8.89 -3.91 -2.44
C TYR A 51 9.80 -4.87 -1.67
N CYS A 52 10.03 -4.62 -0.38
CA CYS A 52 10.86 -5.47 0.48
C CYS A 52 10.21 -6.80 0.90
N LEU A 53 8.97 -7.07 0.51
CA LEU A 53 8.33 -8.37 0.81
C LEU A 53 8.82 -9.48 -0.10
N ASP A 54 9.18 -9.14 -1.35
CA ASP A 54 9.74 -10.09 -2.31
C ASP A 54 10.41 -9.34 -3.48
N LYS A 55 11.66 -9.68 -3.80
CA LYS A 55 12.41 -9.05 -4.89
C LYS A 55 11.75 -9.19 -6.26
N ARG A 56 10.94 -10.24 -6.46
CA ARG A 56 10.19 -10.44 -7.71
C ARG A 56 9.17 -9.35 -7.98
N LEU A 57 8.74 -8.60 -6.96
CA LEU A 57 7.90 -7.43 -7.18
C LEU A 57 8.59 -6.42 -8.11
N ILE A 58 9.91 -6.28 -8.01
CA ILE A 58 10.71 -5.41 -8.89
C ILE A 58 11.12 -6.14 -10.17
N THR A 59 11.73 -7.34 -10.06
CA THR A 59 12.30 -8.06 -11.20
C THR A 59 11.26 -8.55 -12.21
N GLU A 60 10.01 -8.73 -11.77
CA GLU A 60 8.86 -9.13 -12.59
C GLU A 60 7.88 -7.98 -12.87
N GLU A 61 8.26 -6.75 -12.50
CA GLU A 61 7.46 -5.53 -12.67
C GLU A 61 6.04 -5.63 -12.08
N MET A 62 5.92 -6.28 -10.93
CA MET A 62 4.64 -6.49 -10.24
C MET A 62 4.45 -5.55 -9.05
N PHE A 63 5.13 -4.41 -9.05
CA PHE A 63 5.02 -3.41 -8.00
C PHE A 63 3.79 -2.52 -8.19
N ALA A 64 3.25 -2.05 -7.07
CA ALA A 64 2.23 -1.02 -7.01
C ALA A 64 2.48 -0.13 -5.80
N ASN A 65 2.32 1.17 -5.97
CA ASN A 65 2.38 2.13 -4.88
C ASN A 65 1.00 2.75 -4.61
N CYS A 66 0.89 3.45 -3.49
CA CYS A 66 -0.38 4.01 -3.05
C CYS A 66 -0.52 5.48 -3.49
N GLY A 67 -1.50 5.77 -4.35
CA GLY A 67 -1.85 7.13 -4.77
C GLY A 67 -2.72 7.94 -3.80
N VAL A 68 -3.01 7.39 -2.63
CA VAL A 68 -3.88 8.01 -1.62
C VAL A 68 -3.35 9.37 -1.18
N GLY A 69 -4.21 10.39 -1.25
CA GLY A 69 -3.88 11.79 -0.92
C GLY A 69 -2.99 12.50 -1.95
N VAL A 70 -2.51 11.79 -2.99
CA VAL A 70 -1.68 12.33 -4.07
C VAL A 70 -2.43 12.33 -5.40
N THR A 71 -2.96 11.18 -5.82
CA THR A 71 -3.69 11.01 -7.09
C THR A 71 -5.07 10.37 -6.91
N PHE A 72 -5.39 9.94 -5.70
CA PHE A 72 -6.61 9.19 -5.41
C PHE A 72 -7.28 9.68 -4.12
N ALA A 73 -8.61 9.73 -4.15
CA ALA A 73 -9.49 9.94 -3.01
C ALA A 73 -10.83 9.22 -3.25
N ALA A 74 -11.67 9.14 -2.22
CA ALA A 74 -13.01 8.58 -2.30
C ALA A 74 -14.06 9.57 -1.77
N ILE A 75 -15.24 9.57 -2.38
CA ILE A 75 -16.38 10.37 -1.93
C ILE A 75 -17.54 9.43 -1.66
N ASN A 76 -18.10 9.51 -0.47
CA ASN A 76 -19.29 8.76 -0.08
C ASN A 76 -20.58 9.34 -0.72
N PRO A 77 -21.68 8.56 -0.77
CA PRO A 77 -22.96 9.04 -1.28
C PRO A 77 -23.51 10.26 -0.53
N ASN A 78 -23.14 10.48 0.73
CA ASN A 78 -23.50 11.66 1.53
C ASN A 78 -22.57 12.87 1.29
N GLY A 79 -21.62 12.76 0.36
CA GLY A 79 -20.66 13.81 0.00
C GLY A 79 -19.39 13.86 0.85
N ASP A 80 -19.21 12.96 1.81
CA ASP A 80 -18.00 12.95 2.64
C ASP A 80 -16.76 12.55 1.83
N PHE A 81 -15.76 13.41 1.89
CA PHE A 81 -14.47 13.22 1.23
C PHE A 81 -13.51 12.47 2.15
N ARG A 82 -13.03 11.32 1.70
CA ARG A 82 -12.04 10.47 2.37
C ARG A 82 -10.84 10.25 1.46
N ILE A 83 -9.67 9.96 2.03
CA ILE A 83 -8.47 9.69 1.23
C ILE A 83 -8.53 8.34 0.51
N CYS A 84 -9.31 7.38 1.02
CA CYS A 84 -9.45 6.03 0.48
C CYS A 84 -10.84 5.48 0.82
N ASN A 85 -11.35 4.58 0.00
CA ASN A 85 -12.60 3.85 0.27
C ASN A 85 -12.52 2.99 1.55
N GLN A 86 -11.33 2.61 2.00
CA GLN A 86 -11.11 1.87 3.23
C GLN A 86 -10.86 2.76 4.46
N SER A 87 -10.57 4.06 4.27
CA SER A 87 -10.37 4.99 5.39
C SER A 87 -11.71 5.46 5.96
N GLU A 88 -11.84 5.52 7.27
CA GLU A 88 -13.02 6.09 7.94
C GLU A 88 -12.88 7.60 8.20
N ILE A 89 -11.69 8.17 7.99
CA ILE A 89 -11.42 9.57 8.27
C ILE A 89 -12.02 10.45 7.16
N VAL A 90 -12.86 11.39 7.58
CA VAL A 90 -13.51 12.39 6.70
C VAL A 90 -12.73 13.70 6.77
N TYR A 91 -12.25 14.17 5.62
CA TYR A 91 -11.49 15.42 5.50
C TYR A 91 -12.36 16.63 5.12
N GLY A 92 -13.59 16.40 4.70
CA GLY A 92 -14.53 17.44 4.33
C GLY A 92 -15.76 16.85 3.63
N ASN A 93 -16.65 17.73 3.13
CA ASN A 93 -17.84 17.27 2.43
C ASN A 93 -18.06 18.13 1.18
N VAL A 94 -18.08 17.49 0.01
CA VAL A 94 -18.16 18.18 -1.31
C VAL A 94 -19.49 18.86 -1.55
N LEU A 95 -20.52 18.56 -0.76
CA LEU A 95 -21.81 19.28 -0.78
C LEU A 95 -21.77 20.58 0.04
N LYS A 96 -20.73 20.77 0.86
CA LYS A 96 -20.61 21.92 1.78
C LYS A 96 -19.45 22.85 1.41
N GLU A 97 -18.40 22.34 0.77
CA GLU A 97 -17.23 23.11 0.37
C GLU A 97 -16.64 22.58 -0.95
N PRO A 98 -15.99 23.45 -1.78
CA PRO A 98 -15.35 23.04 -3.03
C PRO A 98 -14.31 21.94 -2.80
N ILE A 99 -14.24 20.96 -3.71
CA ILE A 99 -13.33 19.82 -3.63
C ILE A 99 -11.86 20.27 -3.60
N GLU A 100 -11.52 21.34 -4.32
CA GLU A 100 -10.16 21.91 -4.33
C GLU A 100 -9.76 22.40 -2.94
N LYS A 101 -10.70 22.96 -2.18
CA LYS A 101 -10.46 23.39 -0.80
C LYS A 101 -10.19 22.21 0.12
N ILE A 102 -10.94 21.11 -0.05
CA ILE A 102 -10.75 19.89 0.72
C ILE A 102 -9.41 19.25 0.36
N TRP A 103 -9.13 19.13 -0.96
CA TRP A 103 -7.90 18.54 -1.48
C TRP A 103 -6.62 19.26 -1.03
N ASN A 104 -6.69 20.59 -0.87
CA ASN A 104 -5.55 21.40 -0.46
C ASN A 104 -5.44 21.59 1.07
N LYS A 105 -6.17 20.82 1.87
CA LYS A 105 -6.02 20.85 3.33
C LYS A 105 -4.64 20.32 3.75
N LYS A 106 -4.03 20.97 4.75
CA LYS A 106 -2.70 20.61 5.27
C LYS A 106 -2.63 19.20 5.86
N GLU A 107 -3.75 18.68 6.32
CA GLU A 107 -3.88 17.32 6.83
C GLU A 107 -3.56 16.27 5.74
N LEU A 108 -3.77 16.61 4.46
CA LEU A 108 -3.43 15.73 3.34
C LEU A 108 -1.94 15.78 2.96
N ASP A 109 -1.19 16.78 3.42
CA ASP A 109 0.24 16.89 3.18
C ASP A 109 1.01 15.78 3.89
N GLU A 110 0.46 15.20 4.96
CA GLU A 110 1.03 14.03 5.63
C GLU A 110 1.27 12.86 4.66
N PHE A 111 0.35 12.67 3.70
CA PHE A 111 0.46 11.62 2.68
C PHE A 111 1.44 12.00 1.57
N ARG A 112 1.45 13.25 1.16
CA ARG A 112 2.31 13.78 0.11
C ARG A 112 3.77 13.81 0.52
N ASP A 113 4.01 14.21 1.78
CA ASP A 113 5.34 14.31 2.36
C ASP A 113 5.82 12.99 3.01
N LEU A 114 5.02 11.93 2.94
CA LEU A 114 5.28 10.61 3.54
C LEU A 114 5.55 10.66 5.07
N ARG A 115 5.10 11.72 5.75
CA ARG A 115 5.29 11.91 7.22
C ARG A 115 4.55 10.87 8.06
N TRP A 116 3.57 10.17 7.48
CA TRP A 116 2.88 9.06 8.11
C TRP A 116 3.75 7.79 8.26
N THR A 117 4.85 7.71 7.52
CA THR A 117 5.73 6.54 7.55
C THR A 117 6.52 6.46 8.85
N THR A 118 6.70 5.26 9.36
CA THR A 118 7.50 4.95 10.53
C THR A 118 8.64 4.00 10.16
N ASN A 119 9.60 3.82 11.08
CA ASN A 119 10.65 2.82 10.88
C ASN A 119 10.05 1.41 10.67
N PRO A 120 10.61 0.65 9.74
CA PRO A 120 11.85 0.88 8.97
C PRO A 120 11.64 1.60 7.61
N CYS A 121 10.43 2.05 7.29
CA CYS A 121 10.13 2.67 6.00
C CYS A 121 10.62 4.12 5.92
N SER A 122 10.52 4.90 7.01
CA SER A 122 10.98 6.30 7.05
C SER A 122 12.46 6.46 6.69
N ASP A 123 13.30 5.48 6.99
CA ASP A 123 14.73 5.49 6.73
C ASP A 123 15.11 4.69 5.46
N CYS A 124 14.12 4.31 4.64
CA CYS A 124 14.35 3.53 3.45
C CYS A 124 14.63 4.44 2.25
N GLU A 125 15.68 4.17 1.49
CA GLU A 125 16.01 4.90 0.26
C GLU A 125 14.90 4.86 -0.81
N LEU A 126 14.03 3.84 -0.77
CA LEU A 126 12.93 3.65 -1.70
C LEU A 126 11.57 4.10 -1.14
N VAL A 127 11.55 4.90 -0.07
CA VAL A 127 10.28 5.30 0.56
C VAL A 127 9.41 6.13 -0.39
N THR A 128 10.02 6.93 -1.25
CA THR A 128 9.33 7.80 -2.21
C THR A 128 8.61 6.97 -3.29
N GLU A 129 9.25 5.93 -3.80
CA GLU A 129 8.74 5.06 -4.85
C GLU A 129 7.77 4.01 -4.31
N CYS A 130 8.12 3.43 -3.16
CA CYS A 130 7.38 2.32 -2.54
C CYS A 130 6.22 2.80 -1.67
N SER A 131 6.35 3.98 -1.04
CA SER A 131 5.40 4.55 -0.07
C SER A 131 5.04 3.61 1.09
N GLY A 132 5.86 2.59 1.41
CA GLY A 132 5.64 1.69 2.55
C GLY A 132 4.43 0.75 2.44
N GLY A 133 3.82 0.63 1.25
CA GLY A 133 2.64 -0.19 1.01
C GLY A 133 1.30 0.52 1.25
N CYS A 134 0.25 -0.24 1.57
CA CYS A 134 -1.07 0.33 1.87
C CYS A 134 -1.02 1.17 3.15
N LYS A 135 -1.59 2.36 3.09
CA LYS A 135 -1.61 3.33 4.20
C LYS A 135 -2.73 3.08 5.21
N VAL A 136 -3.75 2.32 4.82
CA VAL A 136 -4.94 2.08 5.64
C VAL A 136 -4.90 0.66 6.18
N ASP A 137 -4.45 0.51 7.41
CA ASP A 137 -4.50 -0.74 8.18
C ASP A 137 -5.13 -0.44 9.54
N LEU A 138 -6.39 -0.82 9.72
CA LEU A 138 -7.16 -0.53 10.92
C LEU A 138 -6.78 -1.42 12.12
N SER A 139 -5.84 -2.34 11.96
CA SER A 139 -5.35 -3.18 13.07
C SER A 139 -4.35 -2.48 13.98
N CYS A 140 -3.89 -1.29 13.62
CA CYS A 140 -2.96 -0.53 14.44
C CYS A 140 -3.63 0.59 15.24
N SER A 141 -2.97 1.04 16.29
CA SER A 141 -3.46 2.09 17.18
C SER A 141 -3.39 3.50 16.58
N SER A 142 -2.63 3.69 15.52
CA SER A 142 -2.56 4.93 14.75
C SER A 142 -3.49 4.88 13.55
N SER A 143 -3.93 6.04 13.07
CA SER A 143 -4.82 6.14 11.90
C SER A 143 -4.20 5.58 10.62
N TYR A 144 -2.86 5.49 10.57
CA TYR A 144 -2.09 4.99 9.44
C TYR A 144 -0.90 4.18 9.94
N CYS A 145 -0.65 3.06 9.27
CA CYS A 145 0.44 2.16 9.59
C CYS A 145 1.19 1.69 8.35
N ILE A 146 2.46 1.43 8.50
CA ILE A 146 3.21 0.65 7.52
C ILE A 146 2.63 -0.77 7.48
N ASP A 147 2.77 -1.41 6.33
CA ASP A 147 2.25 -2.74 6.03
C ASP A 147 2.50 -3.76 7.16
N TYR A 148 1.49 -4.57 7.47
CA TYR A 148 1.57 -5.55 8.56
C TYR A 148 2.63 -6.61 8.33
N HIS A 149 2.93 -7.00 7.09
CA HIS A 149 4.02 -7.93 6.81
C HIS A 149 5.38 -7.35 7.20
N ILE A 150 5.58 -6.04 7.01
CA ILE A 150 6.80 -5.37 7.46
C ILE A 150 6.85 -5.38 8.98
N ARG A 151 5.78 -4.96 9.64
CA ARG A 151 5.70 -4.90 11.12
C ARG A 151 5.97 -6.26 11.78
N GLU A 152 5.43 -7.32 11.22
CA GLU A 152 5.52 -8.67 11.79
C GLU A 152 6.80 -9.41 11.41
N ASN A 153 7.48 -8.99 10.35
CA ASN A 153 8.64 -9.69 9.80
C ASN A 153 9.90 -8.79 9.69
N LEU A 154 10.01 -7.77 10.54
CA LEU A 154 11.13 -6.80 10.53
C LEU A 154 12.52 -7.45 10.44
N ASN A 155 12.69 -8.63 11.06
CA ASN A 155 13.95 -9.37 11.09
C ASN A 155 14.08 -10.44 9.98
N LYS A 156 13.06 -10.62 9.14
CA LYS A 156 12.98 -11.66 8.10
C LYS A 156 12.73 -11.08 6.71
N SER A 157 12.60 -9.76 6.58
CA SER A 157 12.42 -9.10 5.31
C SER A 157 13.65 -9.25 4.42
N VAL A 158 13.44 -9.25 3.12
CA VAL A 158 14.48 -9.23 2.10
C VAL A 158 15.49 -8.11 2.39
N ASP A 159 16.76 -8.37 2.11
CA ASP A 159 17.82 -7.36 2.26
C ASP A 159 17.44 -6.08 1.49
N LYS A 160 17.21 -5.00 2.24
CA LYS A 160 16.83 -3.71 1.68
C LYS A 160 17.86 -3.17 0.70
N GLN A 161 19.16 -3.47 0.93
CA GLN A 161 20.23 -3.08 0.02
C GLN A 161 20.12 -3.82 -1.33
N GLU A 162 19.74 -5.10 -1.31
CA GLU A 162 19.46 -5.85 -2.54
C GLU A 162 18.30 -5.23 -3.30
N ILE A 163 17.20 -4.91 -2.62
CA ILE A 163 16.01 -4.28 -3.23
C ILE A 163 16.35 -2.91 -3.85
N THR A 164 17.09 -2.07 -3.14
CA THR A 164 17.53 -0.77 -3.65
C THR A 164 18.41 -0.90 -4.89
N LYS A 165 19.34 -1.87 -4.91
CA LYS A 165 20.17 -2.14 -6.09
C LYS A 165 19.36 -2.60 -7.30
N LEU A 166 18.38 -3.49 -7.08
CA LEU A 166 17.49 -3.96 -8.15
C LEU A 166 16.64 -2.84 -8.72
N TRP A 167 16.13 -1.94 -7.86
CA TRP A 167 15.36 -0.78 -8.31
C TRP A 167 16.20 0.17 -9.18
N LYS A 168 17.39 0.58 -8.70
CA LYS A 168 18.28 1.47 -9.44
C LYS A 168 18.69 0.89 -10.81
N LYS A 169 18.97 -0.42 -10.89
CA LYS A 169 19.30 -1.09 -12.15
C LYS A 169 18.17 -1.10 -13.17
N ARG A 170 16.92 -1.00 -12.72
CA ARG A 170 15.74 -0.92 -13.62
C ARG A 170 15.64 0.43 -14.31
N GLU A 171 16.11 1.49 -13.65
CA GLU A 171 16.05 2.87 -14.16
C GLU A 171 17.18 3.21 -15.15
N GLU A 172 18.20 2.35 -15.27
CA GLU A 172 19.28 2.43 -16.28
C GLU A 172 18.85 1.81 -17.61
#